data_9b736f87eeeb839d6547e86cfd18945e
#
_entry.id   9b736f87eeeb839d6547e86cfd18945e
#
_cell.length_a   1.000
_cell.length_b   1.000
_cell.length_c   1.000
_cell.angle_alpha   90.00
_cell.angle_beta   90.00
_cell.angle_gamma   90.00
#
_symmetry.space_group_name_H-M   'P 1'
#
loop_
_entity.id
_entity.type
_entity.pdbx_description
1 polymer ?
#
loop_
_entity_poly.entity_id
_entity_poly.type
_entity_poly.pdbx_seq_one_letter_code
_entity_poly.pdbx_strand_id
1 'polypeptide(L)'
;MGDDGGVAAQAEQPERRQGNRTVRGMVPSLGVVLLAAFFIYLFVPHDESADPVKPVDYKVELDSARRAAPYPVLAPEGLPEKWRATSVRYEADGPDGRAWHLGFITPDTQYAAVEQSDERRPSKYIEDVTHRARKTAKTVRVHGEEWTRYEGAKYDALVRVSADGGPGGSADDGKPGKGGGDAEAGGEKAGKGRPYTTVVTGTASFAQLQKMAAALSAGEGGGAAKG
;
A
#
# COMPACT_ATOMS: atom_id res chain seq x y z
N MET A 1 42.90 49.07 -78.72
CA MET A 1 42.67 49.43 -77.32
C MET A 1 41.84 48.30 -76.74
N GLY A 2 42.50 47.41 -76.07
CA GLY A 2 42.08 46.17 -75.59
C GLY A 2 41.09 46.25 -74.44
N ASP A 3 40.36 45.25 -74.29
CA ASP A 3 39.86 44.91 -72.96
C ASP A 3 39.60 43.42 -72.86
N ASP A 4 40.36 42.83 -71.97
CA ASP A 4 40.33 41.40 -71.68
C ASP A 4 39.21 41.08 -70.64
N GLY A 5 38.17 40.46 -71.13
CA GLY A 5 37.15 39.91 -70.29
C GLY A 5 37.51 38.52 -69.75
N GLY A 6 38.05 38.49 -68.53
CA GLY A 6 38.35 37.23 -67.86
C GLY A 6 37.10 36.45 -67.50
N VAL A 7 36.95 35.27 -68.07
CA VAL A 7 35.94 34.27 -67.69
C VAL A 7 36.41 33.54 -66.38
N ALA A 8 35.76 33.84 -65.34
CA ALA A 8 35.95 33.10 -64.09
C ALA A 8 35.34 31.68 -64.21
N ALA A 9 36.21 30.70 -64.21
CA ALA A 9 35.83 29.30 -64.16
C ALA A 9 35.23 29.01 -62.73
N GLN A 10 33.94 28.70 -62.68
CA GLN A 10 33.31 28.17 -61.51
C GLN A 10 33.82 26.73 -61.33
N ALA A 11 34.55 26.54 -60.25
CA ALA A 11 34.94 25.23 -59.81
C ALA A 11 33.70 24.50 -59.24
N GLU A 12 33.22 23.51 -59.94
CA GLU A 12 32.23 22.57 -59.48
C GLU A 12 32.82 21.81 -58.26
N GLN A 13 32.26 22.05 -57.11
CA GLN A 13 32.56 21.24 -55.88
C GLN A 13 31.89 19.88 -56.03
N PRO A 14 32.64 18.77 -55.90
CA PRO A 14 32.03 17.45 -55.93
C PRO A 14 31.16 17.26 -54.70
N GLU A 15 29.85 17.07 -54.90
CA GLU A 15 28.91 16.68 -53.87
C GLU A 15 29.41 15.40 -53.18
N ARG A 16 29.79 15.53 -51.91
CA ARG A 16 30.17 14.41 -51.05
C ARG A 16 28.96 13.52 -50.83
N ARG A 17 28.88 12.40 -51.52
CA ARG A 17 27.98 11.27 -51.18
C ARG A 17 28.38 10.69 -49.83
N GLN A 18 27.87 11.27 -48.74
CA GLN A 18 28.20 10.91 -47.35
C GLN A 18 27.13 10.03 -46.71
N GLY A 19 26.12 9.52 -47.45
CA GLY A 19 24.96 8.84 -46.90
C GLY A 19 25.09 7.34 -46.61
N ASN A 20 25.97 6.60 -47.31
CA ASN A 20 25.92 5.13 -47.25
C ASN A 20 26.98 4.44 -46.39
N ARG A 21 27.96 5.18 -45.84
CA ARG A 21 29.02 4.60 -45.01
C ARG A 21 28.58 4.40 -43.55
N THR A 22 27.72 5.25 -43.04
CA THR A 22 27.29 5.21 -41.64
C THR A 22 26.34 4.03 -41.37
N VAL A 23 25.41 3.76 -42.28
CA VAL A 23 24.46 2.65 -42.11
C VAL A 23 25.16 1.29 -42.20
N ARG A 24 26.13 1.14 -43.08
CA ARG A 24 26.89 -0.11 -43.25
C ARG A 24 27.76 -0.46 -42.01
N GLY A 25 28.20 0.55 -41.27
CA GLY A 25 28.93 0.35 -39.98
C GLY A 25 28.04 0.08 -38.81
N MET A 26 26.78 0.54 -38.81
CA MET A 26 25.85 0.35 -37.70
C MET A 26 25.25 -1.07 -37.64
N VAL A 27 25.08 -1.71 -38.81
CA VAL A 27 24.49 -3.07 -38.87
C VAL A 27 25.34 -4.12 -38.14
N PRO A 28 26.68 -4.22 -38.33
CA PRO A 28 27.46 -5.18 -37.54
C PRO A 28 27.50 -4.85 -36.04
N SER A 29 27.53 -3.57 -35.67
CA SER A 29 27.48 -3.17 -34.28
C SER A 29 26.17 -3.58 -33.62
N LEU A 30 25.03 -3.37 -34.30
CA LEU A 30 23.72 -3.83 -33.81
C LEU A 30 23.68 -5.35 -33.71
N GLY A 31 24.28 -6.07 -34.69
CA GLY A 31 24.37 -7.52 -34.65
C GLY A 31 25.14 -8.05 -33.43
N VAL A 32 26.24 -7.42 -33.07
CA VAL A 32 27.04 -7.78 -31.89
C VAL A 32 26.24 -7.52 -30.59
N VAL A 33 25.53 -6.40 -30.50
CA VAL A 33 24.69 -6.08 -29.33
C VAL A 33 23.54 -7.08 -29.19
N LEU A 34 22.87 -7.41 -30.31
CA LEU A 34 21.79 -8.41 -30.27
C LEU A 34 22.30 -9.82 -29.91
N LEU A 35 23.48 -10.18 -30.41
CA LEU A 35 24.12 -11.45 -30.07
C LEU A 35 24.49 -11.49 -28.58
N ALA A 36 25.07 -10.43 -28.05
CA ALA A 36 25.36 -10.33 -26.61
C ALA A 36 24.10 -10.38 -25.78
N ALA A 37 23.04 -9.64 -26.14
CA ALA A 37 21.76 -9.68 -25.49
C ALA A 37 21.12 -11.07 -25.53
N PHE A 38 21.24 -11.77 -26.67
CA PHE A 38 20.77 -13.15 -26.82
C PHE A 38 21.53 -14.14 -25.91
N PHE A 39 22.84 -13.99 -25.79
CA PHE A 39 23.62 -14.79 -24.84
C PHE A 39 23.21 -14.49 -23.40
N ILE A 40 23.08 -13.20 -23.03
CA ILE A 40 22.61 -12.83 -21.70
C ILE A 40 21.21 -13.44 -21.45
N TYR A 41 20.31 -13.37 -22.41
CA TYR A 41 18.97 -13.96 -22.31
C TYR A 41 19.01 -15.48 -22.08
N LEU A 42 19.91 -16.20 -22.77
CA LEU A 42 20.06 -17.66 -22.60
C LEU A 42 20.70 -18.06 -21.26
N PHE A 43 21.61 -17.24 -20.73
CA PHE A 43 22.36 -17.56 -19.51
C PHE A 43 21.77 -16.93 -18.24
N VAL A 44 20.85 -15.99 -18.36
CA VAL A 44 20.07 -15.51 -17.20
C VAL A 44 18.98 -16.55 -16.92
N PRO A 45 19.00 -17.20 -15.76
CA PRO A 45 17.93 -18.11 -15.39
C PRO A 45 16.61 -17.33 -15.35
N HIS A 46 15.72 -17.60 -16.28
CA HIS A 46 14.35 -17.11 -16.24
C HIS A 46 13.55 -18.06 -15.36
N ASP A 47 13.68 -17.89 -14.04
CA ASP A 47 12.88 -18.63 -13.11
C ASP A 47 11.48 -18.02 -13.06
N GLU A 48 10.65 -18.37 -14.06
CA GLU A 48 9.24 -17.94 -14.14
C GLU A 48 8.41 -18.47 -12.95
N SER A 49 8.94 -19.42 -12.20
CA SER A 49 8.35 -19.96 -10.99
C SER A 49 8.86 -19.28 -9.72
N ALA A 50 9.90 -18.45 -9.80
CA ALA A 50 10.36 -17.68 -8.66
C ALA A 50 9.31 -16.61 -8.34
N ASP A 51 8.57 -16.81 -7.25
CA ASP A 51 7.66 -15.81 -6.73
C ASP A 51 8.45 -14.55 -6.33
N PRO A 52 8.29 -13.42 -7.04
CA PRO A 52 9.08 -12.22 -6.77
C PRO A 52 8.77 -11.62 -5.38
N VAL A 53 7.69 -12.07 -4.74
CA VAL A 53 7.25 -11.58 -3.44
C VAL A 53 7.63 -12.58 -2.36
N LYS A 54 8.72 -12.30 -1.64
CA LYS A 54 9.09 -13.08 -0.45
C LYS A 54 8.12 -12.76 0.69
N PRO A 55 7.47 -13.76 1.29
CA PRO A 55 6.64 -13.54 2.46
C PRO A 55 7.46 -12.96 3.61
N VAL A 56 6.88 -11.96 4.29
CA VAL A 56 7.45 -11.36 5.50
C VAL A 56 6.90 -12.12 6.72
N ASP A 57 7.77 -12.52 7.64
CA ASP A 57 7.31 -12.98 8.96
C ASP A 57 6.99 -11.76 9.82
N TYR A 58 5.71 -11.55 10.06
CA TYR A 58 5.19 -10.40 10.80
C TYR A 58 4.90 -10.71 12.28
N LYS A 59 5.13 -11.94 12.75
CA LYS A 59 4.73 -12.36 14.11
C LYS A 59 5.42 -11.57 15.20
N VAL A 60 6.73 -11.37 15.08
CA VAL A 60 7.54 -10.63 16.07
C VAL A 60 7.06 -9.18 16.17
N GLU A 61 6.83 -8.53 15.01
CA GLU A 61 6.35 -7.16 14.95
C GLU A 61 4.92 -7.05 15.50
N LEU A 62 4.04 -8.01 15.18
CA LEU A 62 2.69 -8.08 15.69
C LEU A 62 2.67 -8.19 17.23
N ASP A 63 3.49 -9.08 17.80
CA ASP A 63 3.59 -9.24 19.25
C ASP A 63 4.14 -7.98 19.92
N SER A 64 5.07 -7.29 19.27
CA SER A 64 5.59 -6.01 19.75
C SER A 64 4.50 -4.92 19.70
N ALA A 65 3.79 -4.82 18.59
CA ALA A 65 2.69 -3.87 18.41
C ALA A 65 1.55 -4.12 19.42
N ARG A 66 1.18 -5.38 19.66
CA ARG A 66 0.15 -5.75 20.65
C ARG A 66 0.50 -5.32 22.07
N ARG A 67 1.78 -5.29 22.42
CA ARG A 67 2.24 -4.80 23.74
C ARG A 67 2.30 -3.28 23.84
N ALA A 68 2.53 -2.60 22.74
CA ALA A 68 2.79 -1.16 22.71
C ALA A 68 1.55 -0.32 22.37
N ALA A 69 0.62 -0.86 21.59
CA ALA A 69 -0.56 -0.13 21.14
C ALA A 69 -1.59 0.05 22.26
N PRO A 70 -2.29 1.21 22.31
CA PRO A 70 -3.36 1.48 23.28
C PRO A 70 -4.72 0.89 22.85
N TYR A 71 -4.74 0.14 21.76
CA TYR A 71 -5.92 -0.50 21.18
C TYR A 71 -5.58 -1.95 20.78
N PRO A 72 -6.58 -2.83 20.63
CA PRO A 72 -6.35 -4.20 20.16
C PRO A 72 -5.79 -4.21 18.73
N VAL A 73 -4.53 -4.67 18.56
CA VAL A 73 -3.91 -4.79 17.24
C VAL A 73 -4.42 -6.05 16.56
N LEU A 74 -5.06 -5.86 15.41
CA LEU A 74 -5.69 -6.91 14.63
C LEU A 74 -4.74 -7.43 13.55
N ALA A 75 -4.72 -8.75 13.39
CA ALA A 75 -4.06 -9.41 12.28
C ALA A 75 -4.96 -10.52 11.74
N PRO A 76 -4.92 -10.83 10.43
CA PRO A 76 -5.72 -11.89 9.88
C PRO A 76 -5.17 -13.26 10.29
N GLU A 77 -6.05 -14.14 10.75
CA GLU A 77 -5.76 -15.52 11.11
C GLU A 77 -6.53 -16.47 10.18
N GLY A 78 -5.92 -17.60 9.81
CA GLY A 78 -6.58 -18.61 8.97
C GLY A 78 -6.78 -18.22 7.51
N LEU A 79 -6.09 -17.21 7.00
CA LEU A 79 -6.09 -16.95 5.57
C LEU A 79 -5.40 -18.10 4.82
N PRO A 80 -5.88 -18.48 3.61
CA PRO A 80 -5.22 -19.50 2.79
C PRO A 80 -3.75 -19.16 2.50
N GLU A 81 -2.89 -20.16 2.34
CA GLU A 81 -1.44 -20.01 2.11
C GLU A 81 -1.06 -19.09 0.94
N LYS A 82 -1.95 -18.98 -0.05
CA LYS A 82 -1.72 -18.06 -1.18
C LYS A 82 -1.82 -16.57 -0.82
N TRP A 83 -2.29 -16.25 0.40
CA TRP A 83 -2.20 -14.90 0.94
C TRP A 83 -0.82 -14.72 1.58
N ARG A 84 -0.03 -13.82 1.05
CA ARG A 84 1.36 -13.62 1.47
C ARG A 84 1.54 -12.25 2.09
N ALA A 85 1.97 -12.21 3.33
CA ALA A 85 2.35 -10.96 3.97
C ALA A 85 3.56 -10.36 3.26
N THR A 86 3.51 -9.07 2.95
CA THR A 86 4.54 -8.36 2.17
C THR A 86 5.14 -7.17 2.89
N SER A 87 4.41 -6.63 3.86
CA SER A 87 4.86 -5.49 4.64
C SER A 87 4.24 -5.51 6.02
N VAL A 88 5.02 -5.11 7.01
CA VAL A 88 4.56 -4.95 8.39
C VAL A 88 5.23 -3.72 8.99
N ARG A 89 4.49 -2.94 9.77
CA ARG A 89 5.01 -1.76 10.46
C ARG A 89 4.10 -1.36 11.61
N TYR A 90 4.71 -1.00 12.73
CA TYR A 90 4.07 -0.30 13.82
C TYR A 90 4.79 1.03 14.08
N GLU A 91 4.06 2.12 14.07
CA GLU A 91 4.55 3.47 14.40
C GLU A 91 3.92 3.93 15.72
N ALA A 92 4.77 4.16 16.73
CA ALA A 92 4.31 4.59 18.04
C ALA A 92 4.02 6.10 18.13
N ASP A 93 4.73 6.91 17.34
CA ASP A 93 4.71 8.38 17.38
C ASP A 93 4.69 8.97 15.96
N GLY A 94 3.78 8.47 15.12
CA GLY A 94 3.64 8.95 13.73
C GLY A 94 2.68 10.14 13.60
N PRO A 95 2.64 10.78 12.41
CA PRO A 95 1.74 11.89 12.11
C PRO A 95 0.26 11.47 12.10
N ASP A 96 0.01 10.17 12.02
CA ASP A 96 -1.31 9.54 11.99
C ASP A 96 -1.63 8.84 13.33
N GLY A 97 -1.04 9.33 14.43
CA GLY A 97 -1.15 8.69 15.72
C GLY A 97 -0.32 7.42 15.82
N ARG A 98 -0.71 6.52 16.73
CA ARG A 98 -0.12 5.19 16.78
C ARG A 98 -0.75 4.34 15.71
N ALA A 99 0.05 3.96 14.72
CA ALA A 99 -0.44 3.32 13.51
C ALA A 99 0.12 1.89 13.35
N TRP A 100 -0.75 0.96 13.03
CA TRP A 100 -0.43 -0.41 12.64
C TRP A 100 -0.74 -0.62 11.18
N HIS A 101 0.21 -1.22 10.46
CA HIS A 101 0.10 -1.58 9.06
C HIS A 101 0.54 -3.02 8.85
N LEU A 102 -0.29 -3.80 8.15
CA LEU A 102 0.03 -5.16 7.73
C LEU A 102 -0.51 -5.44 6.33
N GLY A 103 0.37 -5.50 5.35
CA GLY A 103 0.04 -5.66 3.93
C GLY A 103 0.24 -7.08 3.43
N PHE A 104 -0.61 -7.48 2.49
CA PHE A 104 -0.64 -8.79 1.85
C PHE A 104 -0.77 -8.67 0.34
N ILE A 105 -0.30 -9.68 -0.36
CA ILE A 105 -0.70 -10.00 -1.73
C ILE A 105 -1.68 -11.16 -1.69
N THR A 106 -2.82 -10.97 -2.36
CA THR A 106 -3.90 -11.96 -2.48
C THR A 106 -3.54 -13.07 -3.49
N PRO A 107 -4.29 -14.19 -3.54
CA PRO A 107 -4.13 -15.21 -4.58
C PRO A 107 -4.21 -14.70 -6.02
N ASP A 108 -4.97 -13.61 -6.23
CA ASP A 108 -5.14 -12.97 -7.54
C ASP A 108 -4.14 -11.82 -7.77
N THR A 109 -3.00 -11.85 -7.04
CA THR A 109 -1.92 -10.85 -7.14
C THR A 109 -2.36 -9.40 -6.89
N GLN A 110 -3.44 -9.21 -6.13
CA GLN A 110 -3.91 -7.90 -5.71
C GLN A 110 -3.40 -7.56 -4.32
N TYR A 111 -3.27 -6.28 -4.03
CA TYR A 111 -2.86 -5.79 -2.72
C TYR A 111 -4.06 -5.67 -1.79
N ALA A 112 -3.88 -6.09 -0.54
CA ALA A 112 -4.81 -5.86 0.56
C ALA A 112 -4.03 -5.59 1.85
N ALA A 113 -4.47 -4.64 2.65
CA ALA A 113 -3.82 -4.29 3.92
C ALA A 113 -4.83 -4.09 5.04
N VAL A 114 -4.38 -4.38 6.25
CA VAL A 114 -5.02 -3.96 7.50
C VAL A 114 -4.28 -2.74 8.00
N GLU A 115 -5.03 -1.69 8.24
CA GLU A 115 -4.57 -0.41 8.77
C GLU A 115 -5.33 -0.09 10.04
N GLN A 116 -4.65 0.28 11.11
CA GLN A 116 -5.30 0.73 12.33
C GLN A 116 -4.59 1.95 12.90
N SER A 117 -5.35 2.87 13.49
CA SER A 117 -4.76 4.03 14.14
C SER A 117 -5.67 4.62 15.21
N ASP A 118 -5.09 5.25 16.23
CA ASP A 118 -5.76 6.09 17.22
C ASP A 118 -5.71 7.60 16.85
N GLU A 119 -5.52 7.93 15.55
CA GLU A 119 -5.60 9.32 15.08
C GLU A 119 -6.95 9.93 15.47
N ARG A 120 -6.89 11.12 16.07
CA ARG A 120 -8.06 11.85 16.58
C ARG A 120 -9.03 12.29 15.50
N ARG A 121 -8.57 12.32 14.25
CA ARG A 121 -9.38 12.66 13.06
C ARG A 121 -9.47 11.44 12.15
N PRO A 122 -10.43 10.53 12.42
CA PRO A 122 -10.57 9.30 11.63
C PRO A 122 -10.69 9.56 10.14
N SER A 123 -11.41 10.62 9.74
CA SER A 123 -11.59 10.98 8.33
C SER A 123 -10.27 11.26 7.61
N LYS A 124 -9.34 11.98 8.28
CA LYS A 124 -8.00 12.24 7.72
C LYS A 124 -7.24 10.93 7.52
N TYR A 125 -7.17 10.12 8.57
CA TYR A 125 -6.48 8.83 8.50
C TYR A 125 -7.05 7.93 7.38
N ILE A 126 -8.39 7.81 7.31
CA ILE A 126 -9.06 7.04 6.26
C ILE A 126 -8.69 7.57 4.87
N GLU A 127 -8.74 8.90 4.68
CA GLU A 127 -8.37 9.52 3.41
C GLU A 127 -6.93 9.20 3.00
N ASP A 128 -5.99 9.25 3.94
CA ASP A 128 -4.57 9.01 3.70
C ASP A 128 -4.32 7.54 3.33
N VAL A 129 -4.79 6.57 4.12
CA VAL A 129 -4.52 5.13 3.88
C VAL A 129 -5.30 4.55 2.70
N THR A 130 -6.43 5.16 2.33
CA THR A 130 -7.25 4.72 1.19
C THR A 130 -6.94 5.46 -0.10
N HIS A 131 -5.97 6.39 -0.10
CA HIS A 131 -5.71 7.26 -1.24
C HIS A 131 -6.96 8.01 -1.72
N ARG A 132 -7.70 8.62 -0.77
CA ARG A 132 -8.90 9.44 -1.01
C ARG A 132 -10.11 8.67 -1.52
N ALA A 133 -10.29 7.43 -1.10
CA ALA A 133 -11.55 6.72 -1.35
C ALA A 133 -12.73 7.46 -0.68
N ARG A 134 -13.88 7.40 -1.32
CA ARG A 134 -15.07 8.09 -0.86
C ARG A 134 -15.99 7.15 -0.10
N LYS A 135 -16.51 7.62 1.04
CA LYS A 135 -17.54 6.92 1.80
C LYS A 135 -18.78 6.70 0.92
N THR A 136 -19.30 5.49 0.93
CA THR A 136 -20.56 5.14 0.29
C THR A 136 -21.66 4.91 1.33
N ALA A 137 -22.91 4.81 0.90
CA ALA A 137 -24.02 4.41 1.76
C ALA A 137 -24.09 2.89 2.00
N LYS A 138 -23.18 2.12 1.39
CA LYS A 138 -23.16 0.67 1.49
C LYS A 138 -22.40 0.23 2.74
N THR A 139 -22.96 -0.68 3.50
CA THR A 139 -22.31 -1.32 4.63
C THR A 139 -22.26 -2.84 4.44
N VAL A 140 -21.38 -3.48 5.18
CA VAL A 140 -21.28 -4.94 5.26
C VAL A 140 -21.11 -5.34 6.72
N ARG A 141 -21.76 -6.42 7.13
CA ARG A 141 -21.64 -6.93 8.50
C ARG A 141 -20.64 -8.08 8.54
N VAL A 142 -19.61 -7.93 9.38
CA VAL A 142 -18.56 -8.92 9.59
C VAL A 142 -18.46 -9.18 11.10
N HIS A 143 -18.62 -10.42 11.55
CA HIS A 143 -18.64 -10.81 12.96
C HIS A 143 -19.62 -10.00 13.83
N GLY A 144 -20.77 -9.64 13.27
CA GLY A 144 -21.79 -8.84 13.95
C GLY A 144 -21.53 -7.33 13.94
N GLU A 145 -20.35 -6.90 13.51
CA GLU A 145 -19.96 -5.49 13.44
C GLU A 145 -20.21 -4.91 12.04
N GLU A 146 -20.61 -3.65 12.00
CA GLU A 146 -20.88 -2.95 10.75
C GLU A 146 -19.62 -2.26 10.20
N TRP A 147 -19.31 -2.51 8.95
CA TRP A 147 -18.23 -1.90 8.21
C TRP A 147 -18.78 -1.08 7.06
N THR A 148 -18.36 0.16 6.96
CA THR A 148 -18.73 1.06 5.85
C THR A 148 -17.82 0.81 4.66
N ARG A 149 -18.39 0.73 3.45
CA ARG A 149 -17.63 0.63 2.22
C ARG A 149 -17.18 2.02 1.75
N TYR A 150 -15.93 2.09 1.33
CA TYR A 150 -15.35 3.22 0.63
C TYR A 150 -14.90 2.77 -0.75
N GLU A 151 -15.15 3.58 -1.76
CA GLU A 151 -14.81 3.30 -3.16
C GLU A 151 -13.87 4.38 -3.67
N GLY A 152 -12.73 3.98 -4.24
CA GLY A 152 -11.67 4.89 -4.70
C GLY A 152 -11.12 4.52 -6.06
N ALA A 153 -10.43 5.47 -6.70
CA ALA A 153 -9.79 5.23 -8.00
C ALA A 153 -8.60 4.26 -7.89
N LYS A 154 -7.93 4.24 -6.74
CA LYS A 154 -6.76 3.38 -6.51
C LYS A 154 -7.08 2.24 -5.58
N TYR A 155 -7.70 2.52 -4.44
CA TYR A 155 -8.01 1.56 -3.40
C TYR A 155 -9.49 1.62 -3.03
N ASP A 156 -10.08 0.45 -2.86
CA ASP A 156 -11.34 0.28 -2.17
C ASP A 156 -11.08 -0.02 -0.70
N ALA A 157 -12.06 0.21 0.18
CA ALA A 157 -11.89 -0.08 1.58
C ALA A 157 -13.17 -0.48 2.31
N LEU A 158 -12.97 -1.23 3.40
CA LEU A 158 -13.93 -1.46 4.47
C LEU A 158 -13.41 -0.76 5.72
N VAL A 159 -14.22 0.10 6.31
CA VAL A 159 -13.84 0.95 7.43
C VAL A 159 -14.75 0.73 8.62
N ARG A 160 -14.13 0.60 9.78
CA ARG A 160 -14.80 0.56 11.09
C ARG A 160 -14.13 1.52 12.05
N VAL A 161 -14.92 2.34 12.72
CA VAL A 161 -14.44 3.22 13.79
C VAL A 161 -14.98 2.69 15.11
N SER A 162 -14.09 2.34 16.03
CA SER A 162 -14.44 1.88 17.39
C SER A 162 -14.42 3.05 18.35
N ALA A 163 -15.56 3.37 18.93
CA ALA A 163 -15.70 4.52 19.83
C ALA A 163 -15.13 4.27 21.25
N ASP A 164 -15.08 3.00 21.69
CA ASP A 164 -14.82 2.65 23.10
C ASP A 164 -13.61 1.73 23.30
N GLY A 165 -12.71 1.62 22.33
CA GLY A 165 -11.53 0.73 22.43
C GLY A 165 -11.87 -0.76 22.49
N GLY A 166 -13.15 -1.13 22.47
CA GLY A 166 -13.65 -2.49 22.39
C GLY A 166 -14.09 -2.86 20.97
N PRO A 167 -14.30 -4.16 20.68
CA PRO A 167 -14.88 -4.57 19.42
C PRO A 167 -16.34 -4.10 19.34
N GLY A 168 -16.61 -3.16 18.45
CA GLY A 168 -17.97 -2.78 18.04
C GLY A 168 -18.56 -1.50 18.64
N GLY A 169 -18.46 -0.42 17.87
CA GLY A 169 -19.27 0.80 18.05
C GLY A 169 -19.58 1.42 16.68
N SER A 170 -20.86 1.57 16.35
CA SER A 170 -21.29 2.29 15.15
C SER A 170 -20.85 3.74 15.21
N ALA A 171 -20.21 4.23 14.18
CA ALA A 171 -19.94 5.64 14.03
C ALA A 171 -21.26 6.38 13.77
N ASP A 172 -21.81 6.99 14.82
CA ASP A 172 -22.79 8.04 14.68
C ASP A 172 -22.05 9.35 14.40
N ASP A 173 -22.38 10.01 13.31
CA ASP A 173 -21.84 11.32 12.91
C ASP A 173 -22.34 12.40 13.88
N GLY A 174 -21.88 12.36 15.11
CA GLY A 174 -22.20 13.29 16.20
C GLY A 174 -21.59 14.66 15.95
N LYS A 175 -22.46 15.61 15.57
CA LYS A 175 -22.30 17.05 15.60
C LYS A 175 -21.46 17.50 16.82
N PRO A 176 -20.50 18.43 16.66
CA PRO A 176 -19.68 18.89 17.78
C PRO A 176 -20.51 19.66 18.80
N GLY A 177 -20.76 19.03 19.91
CA GLY A 177 -21.33 19.66 21.10
C GLY A 177 -20.29 20.54 21.79
N LYS A 178 -20.60 21.83 21.88
CA LYS A 178 -19.88 22.87 22.60
C LYS A 178 -20.05 22.64 24.11
N GLY A 179 -18.97 22.35 24.83
CA GLY A 179 -19.00 22.22 26.28
C GLY A 179 -17.59 22.28 26.85
N GLY A 180 -17.25 23.47 27.40
CA GLY A 180 -16.02 23.65 28.15
C GLY A 180 -16.13 23.05 29.54
N GLY A 181 -15.00 22.68 30.14
CA GLY A 181 -14.92 22.21 31.50
C GLY A 181 -13.52 21.70 31.81
N ASP A 182 -12.74 22.54 32.45
CA ASP A 182 -11.48 22.20 33.12
C ASP A 182 -11.69 21.10 34.14
N ALA A 183 -10.89 20.05 34.15
CA ALA A 183 -10.70 19.23 35.36
C ALA A 183 -9.45 18.32 35.19
N GLU A 184 -8.48 18.68 35.94
CA GLU A 184 -7.55 17.94 36.82
C GLU A 184 -7.20 16.47 36.52
N ALA A 185 -5.88 16.24 36.62
CA ALA A 185 -5.21 14.96 36.72
C ALA A 185 -5.77 14.12 37.89
N GLY A 186 -6.09 12.88 37.61
CA GLY A 186 -6.44 11.94 38.68
C GLY A 186 -6.92 10.58 38.22
N GLY A 187 -6.09 9.56 38.33
CA GLY A 187 -6.53 8.18 38.40
C GLY A 187 -6.82 7.48 37.10
N GLU A 188 -5.83 6.83 36.54
CA GLU A 188 -5.94 5.85 35.45
C GLU A 188 -6.88 4.71 35.88
N LYS A 189 -8.16 4.83 35.55
CA LYS A 189 -9.08 3.70 35.63
C LYS A 189 -8.79 2.81 34.44
N ALA A 190 -8.13 1.69 34.67
CA ALA A 190 -8.08 0.57 33.75
C ALA A 190 -9.48 0.25 33.24
N GLY A 191 -9.73 0.36 31.92
CA GLY A 191 -10.94 -0.20 31.34
C GLY A 191 -11.60 0.49 30.16
N LYS A 192 -11.18 1.67 29.72
CA LYS A 192 -11.67 2.23 28.44
C LYS A 192 -10.51 2.41 27.49
N GLY A 193 -10.38 1.51 26.54
CA GLY A 193 -9.45 1.66 25.42
C GLY A 193 -9.72 2.97 24.65
N ARG A 194 -8.70 3.53 24.01
CA ARG A 194 -8.87 4.74 23.19
C ARG A 194 -9.66 4.41 21.93
N PRO A 195 -10.47 5.35 21.42
CA PRO A 195 -11.08 5.20 20.11
C PRO A 195 -10.00 4.92 19.05
N TYR A 196 -10.29 4.03 18.13
CA TYR A 196 -9.39 3.74 17.01
C TYR A 196 -10.16 3.40 15.74
N THR A 197 -9.50 3.58 14.62
CA THR A 197 -10.04 3.28 13.30
C THR A 197 -9.36 2.03 12.76
N THR A 198 -10.14 1.11 12.22
CA THR A 198 -9.65 -0.05 11.45
C THR A 198 -10.10 0.09 10.01
N VAL A 199 -9.16 -0.03 9.10
CA VAL A 199 -9.39 0.02 7.65
C VAL A 199 -8.80 -1.25 7.02
N VAL A 200 -9.60 -1.94 6.23
CA VAL A 200 -9.11 -3.00 5.33
C VAL A 200 -9.18 -2.46 3.93
N THR A 201 -8.05 -2.24 3.28
CA THR A 201 -7.95 -1.46 2.03
C THR A 201 -7.01 -2.10 1.03
N GLY A 202 -7.13 -1.72 -0.24
CA GLY A 202 -6.22 -2.17 -1.30
C GLY A 202 -6.84 -2.18 -2.69
N THR A 203 -6.13 -2.82 -3.63
CA THR A 203 -6.61 -3.06 -4.99
C THR A 203 -7.44 -4.35 -5.09
N ALA A 204 -7.49 -5.13 -4.01
CA ALA A 204 -8.27 -6.36 -3.93
C ALA A 204 -9.77 -6.09 -4.05
N SER A 205 -10.50 -7.07 -4.58
CA SER A 205 -11.96 -6.96 -4.67
C SER A 205 -12.61 -6.86 -3.30
N PHE A 206 -13.82 -6.28 -3.23
CA PHE A 206 -14.56 -6.20 -1.96
C PHE A 206 -14.79 -7.58 -1.31
N ALA A 207 -14.94 -8.64 -2.10
CA ALA A 207 -15.05 -10.00 -1.57
C ALA A 207 -13.76 -10.43 -0.84
N GLN A 208 -12.60 -10.08 -1.38
CA GLN A 208 -11.30 -10.37 -0.76
C GLN A 208 -11.06 -9.48 0.46
N LEU A 209 -11.38 -8.18 0.40
CA LEU A 209 -11.31 -7.27 1.54
C LEU A 209 -12.23 -7.76 2.67
N GLN A 210 -13.45 -8.21 2.35
CA GLN A 210 -14.37 -8.77 3.34
C GLN A 210 -13.84 -10.09 3.92
N LYS A 211 -13.20 -10.94 3.11
CA LYS A 211 -12.55 -12.16 3.60
C LYS A 211 -11.41 -11.83 4.56
N MET A 212 -10.59 -10.83 4.26
CA MET A 212 -9.56 -10.36 5.17
C MET A 212 -10.15 -9.79 6.45
N ALA A 213 -11.19 -8.93 6.35
CA ALA A 213 -11.88 -8.37 7.51
C ALA A 213 -12.48 -9.46 8.41
N ALA A 214 -13.02 -10.54 7.80
CA ALA A 214 -13.55 -11.69 8.54
C ALA A 214 -12.45 -12.57 9.17
N ALA A 215 -11.22 -12.47 8.72
CA ALA A 215 -10.10 -13.19 9.32
C ALA A 215 -9.43 -12.41 10.46
N LEU A 216 -9.82 -11.15 10.71
CA LEU A 216 -9.18 -10.32 11.74
C LEU A 216 -9.42 -10.84 13.14
N SER A 217 -8.32 -10.99 13.90
CA SER A 217 -8.31 -11.40 15.29
C SER A 217 -7.32 -10.52 16.08
N ALA A 218 -7.69 -10.18 17.31
CA ALA A 218 -6.77 -9.53 18.25
C ALA A 218 -5.75 -10.52 18.85
N GLY A 219 -5.87 -11.81 18.51
CA GLY A 219 -5.22 -12.89 19.22
C GLY A 219 -5.86 -13.15 20.56
N GLU A 220 -5.71 -14.33 21.11
CA GLU A 220 -6.04 -14.56 22.51
C GLU A 220 -5.01 -13.79 23.36
N GLY A 221 -5.36 -12.57 23.75
CA GLY A 221 -4.64 -11.86 24.81
C GLY A 221 -4.60 -12.78 25.99
N GLY A 222 -3.39 -13.08 26.49
CA GLY A 222 -3.16 -13.98 27.61
C GLY A 222 -4.15 -13.74 28.75
N GLY A 223 -5.27 -14.45 28.70
CA GLY A 223 -6.26 -14.52 29.74
C GLY A 223 -5.70 -15.35 30.86
N ALA A 224 -5.44 -14.69 31.96
CA ALA A 224 -5.36 -15.21 33.32
C ALA A 224 -5.08 -16.73 33.46
N ALA A 225 -3.84 -17.06 33.82
CA ALA A 225 -3.54 -18.28 34.53
C ALA A 225 -4.57 -18.44 35.66
N LYS A 226 -5.47 -19.40 35.54
CA LYS A 226 -6.18 -19.94 36.70
C LYS A 226 -5.18 -20.79 37.47
N GLY A 227 -4.72 -20.25 38.62
CA GLY A 227 -4.11 -21.03 39.66
C GLY A 227 -5.13 -21.88 40.37
#